data_94928f3f98e05ceb697257b080976f05
#
_entry.id   94928f3f98e05ceb697257b080976f05
#
_cell.length_a   1.000
_cell.length_b   1.000
_cell.length_c   1.000
_cell.angle_alpha   90.00
_cell.angle_beta   90.00
_cell.angle_gamma   90.00
#
_symmetry.space_group_name_H-M   'P 1'
#
loop_
_entity.id
_entity.type
_entity.pdbx_description
1 polymer ?
#
loop_
_entity_poly.entity_id
_entity_poly.type
_entity_poly.pdbx_seq_one_letter_code
_entity_poly.pdbx_strand_id
1 'polypeptide(L)'
;MGYMDEYKFWLESDCFDEKTKEELRSIADDDKEIQDRFYKNLKFGTGGMRGIMGAGTNRMNIYTVTKATQGLAEYILEVGPEAAKRGVVIAHDCRNMSAEFTEASALCLNANGIKTYVFDALRPTPELSFAVRELGCIAGIVVTASHNPPEYNGYKVYWEDGSQIVSPQDQDILKHVADVERYEDVKTMDKDKAVADGLFCMVPASVDENYYQALIKQTIHGDIIPKVADDIKIVYTPLHGTGNVPVREVLKRLGFKHVYVVEEQTVPDGDFSTVKSPNPEEPSAFAMGIELAKKVDADVIMASDPDADRLGIYVKDSTGIWKDTEFADDPAYPYVRFNANMTGALIAEYVCHEQKAVGKLPANGAICNTVVSTNLTKAIAENYKLKYIETLTGFKYIGEQILLFEKNNTYKFIFGMEESFGCLVGDYTRDKDACAAVVILCEIAAFYKLQGETICNAMEEVYRKYGYYFEGAFGITLKGVDGAAQIKEMMENFRNHPLTTFAGIKVTGMRDYVSGIRKPLDGEEEHMGLPKSNVLYYELENNAWFAVRPSGNEPKIKFYFGVNENSLKNAMSKIDEMKACVQELVK
;
A
#
# COMPACT_ATOMS: atom_id res chain seq x y z
N MET A 1 -26.25 -18.81 14.45
CA MET A 1 -25.67 -19.71 15.48
C MET A 1 -24.88 -18.86 16.48
N GLY A 2 -24.80 -19.29 17.77
CA GLY A 2 -23.90 -18.65 18.71
C GLY A 2 -22.45 -19.09 18.44
N TYR A 3 -21.44 -18.33 18.95
CA TYR A 3 -20.04 -18.65 18.71
C TYR A 3 -19.66 -20.09 19.17
N MET A 4 -20.28 -20.56 20.22
CA MET A 4 -20.06 -21.93 20.75
C MET A 4 -20.69 -23.01 19.84
N ASP A 5 -21.79 -22.71 19.15
CA ASP A 5 -22.39 -23.65 18.19
C ASP A 5 -21.51 -23.76 16.93
N GLU A 6 -20.93 -22.64 16.47
CA GLU A 6 -19.97 -22.65 15.37
C GLU A 6 -18.70 -23.42 15.73
N TYR A 7 -18.14 -23.21 16.92
CA TYR A 7 -17.00 -23.96 17.42
C TYR A 7 -17.24 -25.48 17.40
N LYS A 8 -18.40 -25.91 17.90
CA LYS A 8 -18.79 -27.34 17.90
C LYS A 8 -18.97 -27.88 16.50
N PHE A 9 -19.61 -27.09 15.62
CA PHE A 9 -19.77 -27.47 14.21
C PHE A 9 -18.40 -27.71 13.55
N TRP A 10 -17.41 -26.85 13.77
CA TRP A 10 -16.07 -27.01 13.24
C TRP A 10 -15.35 -28.26 13.79
N LEU A 11 -15.61 -28.63 15.03
CA LEU A 11 -15.03 -29.84 15.63
C LEU A 11 -15.65 -31.15 15.09
N GLU A 12 -16.95 -31.12 14.79
CA GLU A 12 -17.74 -32.32 14.50
C GLU A 12 -17.89 -32.59 12.99
N SER A 13 -17.88 -31.53 12.16
CA SER A 13 -18.11 -31.65 10.72
C SER A 13 -16.91 -32.29 9.99
N ASP A 14 -17.21 -33.13 8.99
CA ASP A 14 -16.23 -33.74 8.10
C ASP A 14 -15.64 -32.75 7.07
N CYS A 15 -16.15 -31.50 7.02
CA CYS A 15 -15.63 -30.45 6.16
C CYS A 15 -14.24 -29.97 6.57
N PHE A 16 -13.86 -30.17 7.84
CA PHE A 16 -12.63 -29.68 8.42
C PHE A 16 -11.66 -30.83 8.67
N ASP A 17 -10.38 -30.58 8.33
CA ASP A 17 -9.33 -31.57 8.52
C ASP A 17 -8.98 -31.78 10.01
N GLU A 18 -8.28 -32.88 10.28
CA GLU A 18 -7.94 -33.26 11.64
C GLU A 18 -6.98 -32.25 12.30
N LYS A 19 -6.07 -31.65 11.54
CA LYS A 19 -5.15 -30.63 12.05
C LYS A 19 -5.92 -29.39 12.58
N THR A 20 -6.92 -28.94 11.82
CA THR A 20 -7.83 -27.86 12.24
C THR A 20 -8.59 -28.22 13.52
N LYS A 21 -9.09 -29.45 13.59
CA LYS A 21 -9.80 -29.95 14.79
C LYS A 21 -8.87 -30.09 16.01
N GLU A 22 -7.62 -30.53 15.81
CA GLU A 22 -6.61 -30.58 16.87
C GLU A 22 -6.28 -29.19 17.42
N GLU A 23 -6.10 -28.19 16.53
CA GLU A 23 -5.92 -26.80 16.93
C GLU A 23 -7.11 -26.30 17.78
N LEU A 24 -8.35 -26.56 17.36
CA LEU A 24 -9.54 -26.18 18.11
C LEU A 24 -9.65 -26.90 19.45
N ARG A 25 -9.29 -28.18 19.54
CA ARG A 25 -9.26 -28.92 20.82
C ARG A 25 -8.24 -28.31 21.78
N SER A 26 -7.14 -27.77 21.30
CA SER A 26 -6.10 -27.17 22.15
C SER A 26 -6.58 -25.92 22.91
N ILE A 27 -7.65 -25.28 22.44
CA ILE A 27 -8.25 -24.09 23.06
C ILE A 27 -9.57 -24.39 23.77
N ALA A 28 -9.95 -25.66 23.97
CA ALA A 28 -11.25 -26.06 24.48
C ALA A 28 -11.60 -25.45 25.87
N ASP A 29 -10.59 -25.15 26.66
CA ASP A 29 -10.73 -24.57 27.98
C ASP A 29 -10.61 -23.04 28.02
N ASP A 30 -10.39 -22.39 26.85
CA ASP A 30 -10.28 -20.93 26.71
C ASP A 30 -11.48 -20.32 25.96
N ASP A 31 -12.53 -20.05 26.73
CA ASP A 31 -13.79 -19.49 26.22
C ASP A 31 -13.59 -18.14 25.51
N LYS A 32 -12.59 -17.32 25.92
CA LYS A 32 -12.33 -16.04 25.30
C LYS A 32 -11.71 -16.21 23.90
N GLU A 33 -10.78 -17.14 23.78
CA GLU A 33 -10.15 -17.46 22.49
C GLU A 33 -11.18 -18.10 21.53
N ILE A 34 -12.04 -19.01 22.04
CA ILE A 34 -13.15 -19.57 21.26
C ILE A 34 -14.08 -18.46 20.79
N GLN A 35 -14.48 -17.56 21.68
CA GLN A 35 -15.33 -16.43 21.32
C GLN A 35 -14.68 -15.55 20.27
N ASP A 36 -13.40 -15.18 20.42
CA ASP A 36 -12.69 -14.33 19.46
C ASP A 36 -12.58 -14.96 18.06
N ARG A 37 -12.45 -16.28 17.99
CA ARG A 37 -12.37 -17.03 16.72
C ARG A 37 -13.72 -17.21 16.03
N PHE A 38 -14.86 -17.17 16.75
CA PHE A 38 -16.15 -17.56 16.21
C PHE A 38 -17.29 -16.55 16.39
N TYR A 39 -17.06 -15.37 17.04
CA TYR A 39 -18.14 -14.40 17.27
C TYR A 39 -18.67 -13.73 16.00
N LYS A 40 -17.93 -13.82 14.91
CA LYS A 40 -18.30 -13.30 13.59
C LYS A 40 -17.52 -14.03 12.48
N ASN A 41 -17.93 -13.83 11.25
CA ASN A 41 -17.11 -14.20 10.08
C ASN A 41 -16.04 -13.15 9.83
N LEU A 42 -14.87 -13.58 9.38
CA LEU A 42 -13.82 -12.68 8.88
C LEU A 42 -14.41 -11.88 7.73
N LYS A 43 -14.38 -10.57 7.88
CA LYS A 43 -15.01 -9.68 6.92
C LYS A 43 -14.21 -9.65 5.62
N PHE A 44 -14.85 -10.00 4.52
CA PHE A 44 -14.37 -9.57 3.20
C PHE A 44 -14.64 -8.07 3.09
N GLY A 45 -13.58 -7.26 3.09
CA GLY A 45 -13.68 -5.80 2.96
C GLY A 45 -13.78 -5.36 1.51
N THR A 46 -13.72 -4.06 1.29
CA THR A 46 -13.83 -3.45 -0.05
C THR A 46 -12.64 -3.72 -0.98
N GLY A 47 -11.85 -4.73 -0.76
CA GLY A 47 -10.70 -5.09 -1.59
C GLY A 47 -10.13 -6.46 -1.26
N GLY A 48 -10.74 -7.17 -0.31
CA GLY A 48 -10.28 -8.48 0.11
C GLY A 48 -10.42 -8.72 1.62
N MET A 49 -9.71 -9.71 2.14
CA MET A 49 -9.68 -10.09 3.56
C MET A 49 -8.30 -9.88 4.15
N ARG A 50 -8.24 -9.64 5.45
CA ARG A 50 -7.02 -9.65 6.25
C ARG A 50 -7.35 -10.04 7.68
N GLY A 51 -6.57 -10.94 8.26
CA GLY A 51 -6.80 -11.40 9.63
C GLY A 51 -5.65 -12.26 10.16
N ILE A 52 -5.74 -12.60 11.43
CA ILE A 52 -4.85 -13.54 12.10
C ILE A 52 -5.10 -14.94 11.52
N MET A 53 -4.04 -15.71 11.27
CA MET A 53 -4.12 -17.10 10.81
C MET A 53 -4.59 -18.01 11.94
N GLY A 54 -5.32 -19.06 11.60
CA GLY A 54 -5.77 -20.10 12.54
C GLY A 54 -7.15 -20.66 12.22
N ALA A 55 -7.58 -21.65 12.98
CA ALA A 55 -8.90 -22.25 12.88
C ALA A 55 -9.98 -21.31 13.42
N GLY A 56 -11.10 -21.19 12.69
CA GLY A 56 -12.26 -20.39 13.09
C GLY A 56 -12.78 -19.46 11.98
N THR A 57 -14.02 -19.02 12.14
CA THR A 57 -14.70 -18.17 11.14
C THR A 57 -14.13 -16.76 11.07
N ASN A 58 -13.55 -16.25 12.16
CA ASN A 58 -12.89 -14.94 12.25
C ASN A 58 -11.36 -15.04 12.13
N ARG A 59 -10.88 -16.00 11.35
CA ARG A 59 -9.45 -16.26 11.12
C ARG A 59 -9.18 -16.45 9.63
N MET A 60 -7.93 -16.19 9.20
CA MET A 60 -7.43 -16.59 7.89
C MET A 60 -7.04 -18.07 7.92
N ASN A 61 -7.69 -18.87 7.13
CA ASN A 61 -7.42 -20.30 6.93
C ASN A 61 -7.90 -20.74 5.55
N ILE A 62 -7.59 -21.97 5.18
CA ILE A 62 -7.98 -22.51 3.85
C ILE A 62 -9.49 -22.39 3.63
N TYR A 63 -10.31 -22.64 4.64
CA TYR A 63 -11.76 -22.65 4.51
C TYR A 63 -12.33 -21.24 4.28
N THR A 64 -11.87 -20.24 5.03
CA THR A 64 -12.32 -18.85 4.84
C THR A 64 -11.82 -18.27 3.52
N VAL A 65 -10.61 -18.63 3.09
CA VAL A 65 -10.03 -18.22 1.80
C VAL A 65 -10.78 -18.88 0.63
N THR A 66 -11.01 -20.19 0.68
CA THR A 66 -11.73 -20.88 -0.41
C THR A 66 -13.21 -20.48 -0.48
N LYS A 67 -13.84 -20.19 0.67
CA LYS A 67 -15.20 -19.63 0.70
C LYS A 67 -15.26 -18.27 -0.02
N ALA A 68 -14.31 -17.39 0.23
CA ALA A 68 -14.21 -16.12 -0.47
C ALA A 68 -13.92 -16.31 -1.97
N THR A 69 -13.08 -17.28 -2.30
CA THR A 69 -12.75 -17.63 -3.68
C THR A 69 -13.95 -18.23 -4.43
N GLN A 70 -14.79 -19.03 -3.75
CA GLN A 70 -16.03 -19.55 -4.33
C GLN A 70 -16.98 -18.39 -4.71
N GLY A 71 -17.17 -17.39 -3.81
CA GLY A 71 -17.97 -16.21 -4.14
C GLY A 71 -17.38 -15.40 -5.31
N LEU A 72 -16.06 -15.25 -5.38
CA LEU A 72 -15.40 -14.63 -6.54
C LEU A 72 -15.65 -15.44 -7.83
N ALA A 73 -15.57 -16.77 -7.74
CA ALA A 73 -15.83 -17.66 -8.88
C ALA A 73 -17.26 -17.51 -9.41
N GLU A 74 -18.25 -17.44 -8.51
CA GLU A 74 -19.65 -17.25 -8.86
C GLU A 74 -19.88 -15.89 -9.55
N TYR A 75 -19.27 -14.84 -9.04
CA TYR A 75 -19.32 -13.52 -9.69
C TYR A 75 -18.69 -13.55 -11.10
N ILE A 76 -17.52 -14.16 -11.27
CA ILE A 76 -16.88 -14.31 -12.59
C ILE A 76 -17.79 -15.07 -13.57
N LEU A 77 -18.46 -16.12 -13.10
CA LEU A 77 -19.40 -16.89 -13.93
C LEU A 77 -20.65 -16.09 -14.29
N GLU A 78 -21.13 -15.23 -13.40
CA GLU A 78 -22.24 -14.31 -13.67
C GLU A 78 -21.85 -13.27 -14.73
N VAL A 79 -20.61 -12.76 -14.72
CA VAL A 79 -20.09 -11.86 -15.78
C VAL A 79 -20.14 -12.55 -17.15
N GLY A 80 -19.94 -13.86 -17.20
CA GLY A 80 -20.14 -14.67 -18.40
C GLY A 80 -19.03 -15.65 -18.73
N PRO A 81 -19.27 -16.55 -19.68
CA PRO A 81 -18.34 -17.66 -20.01
C PRO A 81 -17.00 -17.17 -20.59
N GLU A 82 -16.97 -16.04 -21.26
CA GLU A 82 -15.72 -15.47 -21.77
C GLU A 82 -14.84 -14.93 -20.63
N ALA A 83 -15.42 -14.41 -19.55
CA ALA A 83 -14.70 -14.02 -18.36
C ALA A 83 -13.98 -15.22 -17.72
N ALA A 84 -14.67 -16.35 -17.56
CA ALA A 84 -14.09 -17.58 -17.02
C ALA A 84 -12.91 -18.12 -17.86
N LYS A 85 -12.98 -18.00 -19.19
CA LYS A 85 -11.90 -18.41 -20.11
C LYS A 85 -10.66 -17.53 -20.02
N ARG A 86 -10.82 -16.25 -19.74
CA ARG A 86 -9.69 -15.31 -19.54
C ARG A 86 -8.87 -15.70 -18.33
N GLY A 87 -9.51 -16.26 -17.32
CA GLY A 87 -8.87 -16.81 -16.14
C GLY A 87 -8.47 -15.76 -15.10
N VAL A 88 -7.85 -16.26 -14.03
CA VAL A 88 -7.40 -15.48 -12.87
C VAL A 88 -5.90 -15.71 -12.66
N VAL A 89 -5.11 -14.65 -12.51
CA VAL A 89 -3.70 -14.75 -12.13
C VAL A 89 -3.55 -14.62 -10.61
N ILE A 90 -2.66 -15.42 -9.99
CA ILE A 90 -2.49 -15.47 -8.54
C ILE A 90 -1.01 -15.36 -8.18
N ALA A 91 -0.70 -14.42 -7.27
CA ALA A 91 0.60 -14.23 -6.67
C ALA A 91 0.52 -14.27 -5.13
N HIS A 92 1.67 -14.42 -4.48
CA HIS A 92 1.76 -14.42 -3.03
C HIS A 92 3.09 -13.84 -2.54
N ASP A 93 3.12 -13.43 -1.28
CA ASP A 93 4.32 -13.02 -0.57
C ASP A 93 5.01 -14.18 0.17
N CYS A 94 5.99 -13.86 1.04
CA CYS A 94 6.78 -14.84 1.79
C CYS A 94 6.10 -15.37 3.06
N ARG A 95 4.91 -14.91 3.41
CA ARG A 95 4.23 -15.26 4.67
C ARG A 95 3.90 -16.74 4.75
N ASN A 96 3.88 -17.24 5.98
CA ASN A 96 3.38 -18.58 6.27
C ASN A 96 1.98 -18.75 5.67
N MET A 97 1.70 -19.91 5.12
CA MET A 97 0.44 -20.29 4.46
C MET A 97 0.12 -19.54 3.15
N SER A 98 0.95 -18.59 2.69
CA SER A 98 0.65 -17.85 1.46
C SER A 98 0.61 -18.75 0.23
N ALA A 99 1.54 -19.69 0.11
CA ALA A 99 1.57 -20.66 -1.00
C ALA A 99 0.37 -21.62 -0.95
N GLU A 100 0.02 -22.12 0.26
CA GLU A 100 -1.11 -23.04 0.46
C GLU A 100 -2.45 -22.33 0.14
N PHE A 101 -2.63 -21.09 0.58
CA PHE A 101 -3.83 -20.30 0.25
C PHE A 101 -3.92 -20.01 -1.25
N THR A 102 -2.78 -19.77 -1.89
CA THR A 102 -2.69 -19.59 -3.35
C THR A 102 -3.16 -20.85 -4.09
N GLU A 103 -2.62 -22.02 -3.73
CA GLU A 103 -3.00 -23.29 -4.35
C GLU A 103 -4.47 -23.62 -4.11
N ALA A 104 -4.96 -23.48 -2.87
CA ALA A 104 -6.36 -23.72 -2.52
C ALA A 104 -7.31 -22.79 -3.30
N SER A 105 -6.95 -21.51 -3.49
CA SER A 105 -7.71 -20.56 -4.31
C SER A 105 -7.73 -20.97 -5.77
N ALA A 106 -6.58 -21.38 -6.33
CA ALA A 106 -6.50 -21.84 -7.71
C ALA A 106 -7.37 -23.07 -7.95
N LEU A 107 -7.29 -24.06 -7.06
CA LEU A 107 -8.07 -25.30 -7.19
C LEU A 107 -9.59 -25.08 -6.99
N CYS A 108 -9.98 -24.12 -6.17
CA CYS A 108 -11.37 -23.70 -6.05
C CYS A 108 -11.87 -23.05 -7.35
N LEU A 109 -11.13 -22.13 -7.96
CA LEU A 109 -11.46 -21.54 -9.26
C LEU A 109 -11.52 -22.59 -10.37
N ASN A 110 -10.54 -23.51 -10.42
CA ASN A 110 -10.49 -24.59 -11.41
C ASN A 110 -11.70 -25.52 -11.30
N ALA A 111 -12.14 -25.85 -10.08
CA ALA A 111 -13.34 -26.68 -9.86
C ALA A 111 -14.63 -25.99 -10.34
N ASN A 112 -14.63 -24.66 -10.48
CA ASN A 112 -15.69 -23.87 -11.09
C ASN A 112 -15.49 -23.65 -12.60
N GLY A 113 -14.49 -24.33 -13.23
CA GLY A 113 -14.21 -24.21 -14.66
C GLY A 113 -13.47 -22.94 -15.06
N ILE A 114 -12.93 -22.19 -14.10
CA ILE A 114 -12.18 -20.97 -14.33
C ILE A 114 -10.69 -21.31 -14.40
N LYS A 115 -10.02 -20.88 -15.46
CA LYS A 115 -8.58 -21.05 -15.65
C LYS A 115 -7.79 -20.22 -14.65
N THR A 116 -6.69 -20.74 -14.14
CA THR A 116 -5.76 -20.00 -13.28
C THR A 116 -4.36 -19.94 -13.85
N TYR A 117 -3.67 -18.83 -13.60
CA TYR A 117 -2.25 -18.64 -13.84
C TYR A 117 -1.58 -18.36 -12.49
N VAL A 118 -0.74 -19.28 -12.05
CA VAL A 118 -0.08 -19.20 -10.73
C VAL A 118 1.40 -18.94 -10.94
N PHE A 119 1.97 -17.98 -10.22
CA PHE A 119 3.41 -17.76 -10.22
C PHE A 119 4.14 -18.92 -9.54
N ASP A 120 5.32 -19.24 -10.01
CA ASP A 120 6.15 -20.35 -9.51
C ASP A 120 6.85 -20.06 -8.18
N ALA A 121 6.92 -18.80 -7.81
CA ALA A 121 7.47 -18.30 -6.56
C ALA A 121 6.76 -17.00 -6.16
N LEU A 122 7.13 -16.43 -5.00
CA LEU A 122 6.59 -15.14 -4.54
C LEU A 122 6.86 -14.02 -5.56
N ARG A 123 5.86 -13.15 -5.76
CA ARG A 123 5.94 -11.98 -6.67
C ARG A 123 5.30 -10.75 -6.03
N PRO A 124 5.80 -9.55 -6.38
CA PRO A 124 5.25 -8.27 -5.92
C PRO A 124 3.77 -8.08 -6.24
N THR A 125 3.06 -7.41 -5.34
CA THR A 125 1.69 -6.93 -5.60
C THR A 125 1.58 -6.13 -6.92
N PRO A 126 2.47 -5.15 -7.23
CA PRO A 126 2.42 -4.45 -8.51
C PRO A 126 2.70 -5.35 -9.73
N GLU A 127 3.50 -6.40 -9.59
CA GLU A 127 3.74 -7.36 -10.67
C GLU A 127 2.50 -8.21 -10.96
N LEU A 128 1.73 -8.58 -9.93
CA LEU A 128 0.42 -9.18 -10.16
C LEU A 128 -0.52 -8.25 -10.92
N SER A 129 -0.64 -6.99 -10.49
CA SER A 129 -1.44 -5.98 -11.18
C SER A 129 -1.04 -5.85 -12.66
N PHE A 130 0.26 -5.85 -12.94
CA PHE A 130 0.81 -5.90 -14.29
C PHE A 130 0.41 -7.17 -15.05
N ALA A 131 0.54 -8.34 -14.41
CA ALA A 131 0.24 -9.65 -14.99
C ALA A 131 -1.24 -9.81 -15.36
N VAL A 132 -2.18 -9.26 -14.57
CA VAL A 132 -3.61 -9.24 -14.93
C VAL A 132 -3.81 -8.64 -16.32
N ARG A 133 -3.17 -7.51 -16.59
CA ARG A 133 -3.28 -6.78 -17.86
C ARG A 133 -2.50 -7.47 -18.98
N GLU A 134 -1.28 -7.90 -18.70
CA GLU A 134 -0.38 -8.55 -19.66
C GLU A 134 -0.96 -9.87 -20.20
N LEU A 135 -1.57 -10.68 -19.32
CA LEU A 135 -2.21 -11.94 -19.69
C LEU A 135 -3.66 -11.77 -20.15
N GLY A 136 -4.24 -10.57 -20.00
CA GLY A 136 -5.65 -10.31 -20.28
C GLY A 136 -6.62 -11.07 -19.36
N CYS A 137 -6.20 -11.37 -18.12
CA CYS A 137 -7.03 -12.04 -17.13
C CYS A 137 -8.26 -11.20 -16.75
N ILE A 138 -9.35 -11.86 -16.31
CA ILE A 138 -10.54 -11.16 -15.80
C ILE A 138 -10.29 -10.62 -14.38
N ALA A 139 -9.47 -11.29 -13.60
CA ALA A 139 -9.17 -10.93 -12.22
C ALA A 139 -7.76 -11.37 -11.83
N GLY A 140 -7.31 -10.85 -10.70
CA GLY A 140 -6.08 -11.26 -10.03
C GLY A 140 -6.29 -11.43 -8.53
N ILE A 141 -5.46 -12.25 -7.91
CA ILE A 141 -5.44 -12.46 -6.46
C ILE A 141 -4.01 -12.30 -5.95
N VAL A 142 -3.83 -11.54 -4.87
CA VAL A 142 -2.56 -11.54 -4.11
C VAL A 142 -2.83 -12.04 -2.71
N VAL A 143 -2.11 -13.10 -2.32
CA VAL A 143 -2.14 -13.61 -0.94
C VAL A 143 -1.02 -12.94 -0.15
N THR A 144 -1.39 -11.95 0.65
CA THR A 144 -0.47 -11.12 1.44
C THR A 144 -1.21 -10.35 2.53
N ALA A 145 -0.53 -10.09 3.64
CA ALA A 145 -0.94 -9.09 4.63
C ALA A 145 0.00 -7.86 4.64
N SER A 146 0.78 -7.64 3.55
CA SER A 146 1.71 -6.52 3.42
C SER A 146 2.69 -6.49 4.63
N HIS A 147 2.76 -5.39 5.35
CA HIS A 147 3.65 -5.14 6.48
C HIS A 147 3.13 -5.59 7.86
N ASN A 148 1.97 -6.26 7.93
CA ASN A 148 1.43 -6.73 9.22
C ASN A 148 2.37 -7.75 9.89
N PRO A 149 2.25 -7.96 11.23
CA PRO A 149 2.99 -8.99 11.95
C PRO A 149 2.86 -10.41 11.36
N PRO A 150 3.76 -11.35 11.71
CA PRO A 150 3.83 -12.67 11.08
C PRO A 150 2.58 -13.54 11.25
N GLU A 151 1.82 -13.34 12.32
CA GLU A 151 0.57 -14.07 12.57
C GLU A 151 -0.58 -13.70 11.61
N TYR A 152 -0.42 -12.63 10.81
CA TYR A 152 -1.43 -12.19 9.85
C TYR A 152 -1.17 -12.75 8.46
N ASN A 153 -2.27 -13.02 7.73
CA ASN A 153 -2.26 -13.15 6.28
C ASN A 153 -3.48 -12.42 5.69
N GLY A 154 -3.54 -12.35 4.36
CA GLY A 154 -4.61 -11.64 3.64
C GLY A 154 -4.82 -12.17 2.24
N TYR A 155 -5.87 -11.66 1.61
CA TYR A 155 -6.32 -12.05 0.29
C TYR A 155 -6.88 -10.79 -0.40
N LYS A 156 -6.15 -10.24 -1.37
CA LYS A 156 -6.53 -9.04 -2.13
C LYS A 156 -7.05 -9.46 -3.50
N VAL A 157 -8.12 -8.82 -3.98
CA VAL A 157 -8.71 -9.08 -5.30
C VAL A 157 -8.51 -7.88 -6.22
N TYR A 158 -8.11 -8.16 -7.45
CA TYR A 158 -7.87 -7.22 -8.55
C TYR A 158 -8.80 -7.54 -9.70
N TRP A 159 -9.20 -6.55 -10.49
CA TRP A 159 -10.07 -6.75 -11.64
C TRP A 159 -9.29 -6.63 -12.96
N GLU A 160 -9.98 -6.75 -14.09
CA GLU A 160 -9.40 -6.86 -15.43
C GLU A 160 -8.50 -5.68 -15.85
N ASP A 161 -8.67 -4.52 -15.24
CA ASP A 161 -7.83 -3.35 -15.47
C ASP A 161 -6.51 -3.38 -14.69
N GLY A 162 -6.34 -4.36 -13.80
CA GLY A 162 -5.21 -4.51 -12.90
C GLY A 162 -5.30 -3.71 -11.59
N SER A 163 -6.39 -2.96 -11.36
CA SER A 163 -6.62 -2.27 -10.10
C SER A 163 -7.25 -3.20 -9.06
N GLN A 164 -6.97 -2.96 -7.78
CA GLN A 164 -7.75 -3.57 -6.71
C GLN A 164 -9.21 -3.14 -6.83
N ILE A 165 -10.13 -4.10 -6.62
CA ILE A 165 -11.57 -3.89 -6.83
C ILE A 165 -12.13 -2.66 -6.11
N VAL A 166 -12.98 -1.93 -6.82
CA VAL A 166 -13.78 -0.79 -6.31
C VAL A 166 -15.27 -1.03 -6.61
N SER A 167 -16.12 -0.14 -6.13
CA SER A 167 -17.56 -0.25 -6.44
C SER A 167 -17.83 -0.06 -7.96
N PRO A 168 -18.70 -0.86 -8.57
CA PRO A 168 -19.65 -1.80 -7.94
C PRO A 168 -19.07 -3.21 -7.66
N GLN A 169 -17.95 -3.62 -8.29
CA GLN A 169 -17.43 -4.98 -8.22
C GLN A 169 -17.19 -5.47 -6.78
N ASP A 170 -16.70 -4.60 -5.89
CA ASP A 170 -16.47 -4.97 -4.49
C ASP A 170 -17.77 -5.36 -3.78
N GLN A 171 -18.88 -4.68 -4.07
CA GLN A 171 -20.20 -4.98 -3.49
C GLN A 171 -20.81 -6.26 -4.07
N ASP A 172 -20.67 -6.46 -5.38
CA ASP A 172 -21.19 -7.65 -6.05
C ASP A 172 -20.45 -8.91 -5.59
N ILE A 173 -19.11 -8.86 -5.52
CA ILE A 173 -18.29 -9.96 -4.97
C ILE A 173 -18.65 -10.22 -3.50
N LEU A 174 -18.78 -9.18 -2.67
CA LEU A 174 -19.19 -9.31 -1.27
C LEU A 174 -20.52 -10.06 -1.13
N LYS A 175 -21.50 -9.76 -2.01
CA LYS A 175 -22.79 -10.45 -2.03
C LYS A 175 -22.61 -11.93 -2.32
N HIS A 176 -21.89 -12.29 -3.38
CA HIS A 176 -21.62 -13.70 -3.71
C HIS A 176 -20.87 -14.44 -2.60
N VAL A 177 -19.89 -13.80 -1.95
CA VAL A 177 -19.20 -14.40 -0.78
C VAL A 177 -20.15 -14.63 0.40
N ALA A 178 -21.13 -13.73 0.61
CA ALA A 178 -22.15 -13.90 1.66
C ALA A 178 -23.16 -14.99 1.29
N ASP A 179 -23.49 -15.16 0.02
CA ASP A 179 -24.41 -16.18 -0.49
C ASP A 179 -23.85 -17.61 -0.38
N VAL A 180 -22.53 -17.79 -0.27
CA VAL A 180 -21.91 -19.08 0.07
C VAL A 180 -22.16 -19.36 1.57
N GLU A 181 -23.30 -19.97 1.89
CA GLU A 181 -23.69 -20.19 3.30
C GLU A 181 -22.91 -21.35 3.94
N ARG A 182 -22.68 -22.43 3.21
CA ARG A 182 -22.14 -23.69 3.73
C ARG A 182 -20.74 -23.98 3.17
N TYR A 183 -19.87 -24.52 4.00
CA TYR A 183 -18.52 -24.93 3.56
C TYR A 183 -18.55 -26.11 2.56
N GLU A 184 -19.60 -26.94 2.61
CA GLU A 184 -19.82 -28.03 1.66
C GLU A 184 -20.13 -27.56 0.23
N ASP A 185 -20.58 -26.34 0.06
CA ASP A 185 -20.88 -25.73 -1.24
C ASP A 185 -19.61 -25.19 -1.95
N VAL A 186 -18.50 -25.09 -1.20
CA VAL A 186 -17.19 -24.69 -1.73
C VAL A 186 -16.61 -25.81 -2.56
N LYS A 187 -16.44 -25.58 -3.86
CA LYS A 187 -15.87 -26.56 -4.77
C LYS A 187 -14.35 -26.53 -4.71
N THR A 188 -13.77 -27.73 -4.85
CA THR A 188 -12.32 -27.91 -5.03
C THR A 188 -12.08 -29.09 -5.97
N MET A 189 -10.88 -29.21 -6.53
CA MET A 189 -10.49 -30.33 -7.34
C MET A 189 -9.03 -30.72 -7.10
N ASP A 190 -8.69 -31.93 -7.56
CA ASP A 190 -7.32 -32.41 -7.51
C ASP A 190 -6.41 -31.60 -8.43
N LYS A 191 -5.18 -31.29 -7.97
CA LYS A 191 -4.22 -30.49 -8.70
C LYS A 191 -3.76 -31.13 -10.00
N ASP A 192 -3.46 -32.44 -9.97
CA ASP A 192 -2.98 -33.17 -11.17
C ASP A 192 -4.06 -33.16 -12.23
N LYS A 193 -5.33 -33.33 -11.80
CA LYS A 193 -6.47 -33.21 -12.70
C LYS A 193 -6.62 -31.80 -13.26
N ALA A 194 -6.49 -30.74 -12.44
CA ALA A 194 -6.56 -29.36 -12.88
C ALA A 194 -5.48 -29.03 -13.92
N VAL A 195 -4.26 -29.55 -13.73
CA VAL A 195 -3.15 -29.42 -14.68
C VAL A 195 -3.46 -30.19 -15.97
N ALA A 196 -3.93 -31.43 -15.87
CA ALA A 196 -4.26 -32.26 -17.03
C ALA A 196 -5.40 -31.67 -17.88
N ASP A 197 -6.38 -31.05 -17.22
CA ASP A 197 -7.50 -30.35 -17.86
C ASP A 197 -7.09 -28.97 -18.45
N GLY A 198 -5.85 -28.49 -18.21
CA GLY A 198 -5.34 -27.20 -18.68
C GLY A 198 -5.95 -26.01 -17.96
N LEU A 199 -6.51 -26.23 -16.78
CA LEU A 199 -7.10 -25.18 -15.94
C LEU A 199 -6.07 -24.56 -14.98
N PHE A 200 -5.15 -25.33 -14.43
CA PHE A 200 -4.05 -24.85 -13.60
C PHE A 200 -2.81 -24.65 -14.46
N CYS A 201 -2.42 -23.42 -14.70
CA CYS A 201 -1.27 -23.05 -15.52
C CYS A 201 -0.26 -22.24 -14.71
N MET A 202 1.02 -22.37 -15.08
CA MET A 202 2.05 -21.47 -14.55
C MET A 202 2.04 -20.15 -15.34
N VAL A 203 2.36 -19.06 -14.67
CA VAL A 203 2.59 -17.77 -15.33
C VAL A 203 3.82 -17.89 -16.22
N PRO A 204 3.76 -17.46 -17.50
CA PRO A 204 4.93 -17.46 -18.38
C PRO A 204 6.04 -16.55 -17.86
N ALA A 205 7.30 -17.00 -17.93
CA ALA A 205 8.47 -16.20 -17.54
C ALA A 205 8.63 -14.88 -18.31
N SER A 206 7.96 -14.74 -19.45
CA SER A 206 7.90 -13.48 -20.20
C SER A 206 7.20 -12.35 -19.43
N VAL A 207 6.33 -12.68 -18.47
CA VAL A 207 5.65 -11.68 -17.63
C VAL A 207 6.67 -10.97 -16.74
N ASP A 208 7.53 -11.73 -16.04
CA ASP A 208 8.63 -11.16 -15.23
C ASP A 208 9.53 -10.25 -16.10
N GLU A 209 9.94 -10.76 -17.29
CA GLU A 209 10.79 -10.01 -18.21
C GLU A 209 10.14 -8.70 -18.67
N ASN A 210 8.87 -8.75 -19.06
CA ASN A 210 8.13 -7.57 -19.51
C ASN A 210 7.91 -6.57 -18.35
N TYR A 211 7.70 -7.06 -17.13
CA TYR A 211 7.63 -6.22 -15.94
C TYR A 211 8.97 -5.51 -15.67
N TYR A 212 10.11 -6.24 -15.71
CA TYR A 212 11.43 -5.60 -15.54
C TYR A 212 11.71 -4.55 -16.62
N GLN A 213 11.31 -4.81 -17.86
CA GLN A 213 11.41 -3.81 -18.93
C GLN A 213 10.50 -2.59 -18.68
N ALA A 214 9.32 -2.80 -18.11
CA ALA A 214 8.42 -1.70 -17.74
C ALA A 214 9.03 -0.84 -16.61
N LEU A 215 9.67 -1.44 -15.61
CA LEU A 215 10.39 -0.73 -14.55
C LEU A 215 11.55 0.10 -15.12
N ILE A 216 12.38 -0.48 -15.99
CA ILE A 216 13.52 0.22 -16.62
C ILE A 216 13.04 1.41 -17.46
N LYS A 217 11.90 1.30 -18.15
CA LYS A 217 11.32 2.39 -18.93
C LYS A 217 10.88 3.59 -18.09
N GLN A 218 10.77 3.47 -16.77
CA GLN A 218 10.46 4.61 -15.91
C GLN A 218 11.67 5.54 -15.74
N THR A 219 12.89 5.10 -16.01
CA THR A 219 14.09 5.98 -15.99
C THR A 219 13.99 7.06 -17.06
N ILE A 220 14.41 8.26 -16.70
CA ILE A 220 14.42 9.43 -17.59
C ILE A 220 15.82 9.64 -18.16
N HIS A 221 16.83 9.50 -17.32
CA HIS A 221 18.25 9.69 -17.60
C HIS A 221 19.09 8.44 -17.34
N GLY A 222 18.62 7.26 -17.78
CA GLY A 222 19.36 6.02 -17.60
C GLY A 222 20.81 6.05 -18.13
N ASP A 223 21.14 6.96 -19.05
CA ASP A 223 22.48 7.17 -19.62
C ASP A 223 23.48 7.81 -18.64
N ILE A 224 23.03 8.42 -17.54
CA ILE A 224 23.93 8.98 -16.52
C ILE A 224 24.43 7.92 -15.55
N ILE A 225 23.68 6.84 -15.33
CA ILE A 225 24.00 5.81 -14.34
C ILE A 225 25.41 5.24 -14.54
N PRO A 226 25.84 4.87 -15.78
CA PRO A 226 27.20 4.39 -15.99
C PRO A 226 28.31 5.40 -15.62
N LYS A 227 28.00 6.69 -15.60
CA LYS A 227 28.96 7.77 -15.31
C LYS A 227 29.30 7.87 -13.82
N VAL A 228 28.41 7.37 -12.94
CA VAL A 228 28.57 7.39 -11.47
C VAL A 228 28.52 6.00 -10.85
N ALA A 229 28.47 4.96 -11.68
CA ALA A 229 28.29 3.58 -11.23
C ALA A 229 29.39 3.06 -10.31
N ASP A 230 30.59 3.63 -10.38
CA ASP A 230 31.73 3.31 -9.52
C ASP A 230 31.73 4.09 -8.19
N ASP A 231 30.94 5.15 -8.10
CA ASP A 231 30.96 6.07 -6.95
C ASP A 231 29.70 5.96 -6.08
N ILE A 232 28.55 5.59 -6.70
CA ILE A 232 27.28 5.49 -5.99
C ILE A 232 27.13 4.15 -5.28
N LYS A 233 26.76 4.19 -4.00
CA LYS A 233 26.59 3.03 -3.14
C LYS A 233 25.17 2.98 -2.59
N ILE A 234 24.49 1.89 -2.87
CA ILE A 234 23.10 1.66 -2.54
C ILE A 234 23.03 0.49 -1.56
N VAL A 235 22.32 0.65 -0.45
CA VAL A 235 21.93 -0.45 0.43
C VAL A 235 20.46 -0.74 0.23
N TYR A 236 20.10 -2.00 0.08
CA TYR A 236 18.73 -2.44 -0.09
C TYR A 236 18.40 -3.61 0.86
N THR A 237 17.21 -3.58 1.44
CA THR A 237 16.63 -4.74 2.11
C THR A 237 15.22 -5.01 1.59
N PRO A 238 14.94 -6.26 1.17
CA PRO A 238 13.59 -6.68 0.80
C PRO A 238 12.72 -7.04 2.02
N LEU A 239 13.22 -6.98 3.24
CA LEU A 239 12.54 -7.45 4.46
C LEU A 239 11.90 -8.84 4.27
N HIS A 240 12.68 -9.79 3.75
CA HIS A 240 12.29 -11.17 3.38
C HIS A 240 11.29 -11.28 2.22
N GLY A 241 10.90 -10.17 1.62
CA GLY A 241 9.76 -10.07 0.71
C GLY A 241 10.08 -10.20 -0.77
N THR A 242 9.04 -9.94 -1.54
CA THR A 242 8.96 -10.15 -2.99
C THR A 242 9.82 -9.20 -3.82
N GLY A 243 10.22 -8.05 -3.25
CA GLY A 243 11.07 -7.08 -3.93
C GLY A 243 12.51 -7.55 -4.18
N ASN A 244 12.97 -8.62 -3.51
CA ASN A 244 14.36 -9.09 -3.58
C ASN A 244 14.84 -9.34 -5.02
N VAL A 245 14.10 -10.12 -5.78
CA VAL A 245 14.50 -10.50 -7.15
C VAL A 245 14.35 -9.34 -8.13
N PRO A 246 13.19 -8.69 -8.28
CA PRO A 246 13.01 -7.64 -9.29
C PRO A 246 13.91 -6.42 -9.05
N VAL A 247 14.06 -5.95 -7.81
CA VAL A 247 14.92 -4.79 -7.51
C VAL A 247 16.37 -5.07 -7.88
N ARG A 248 16.92 -6.21 -7.44
CA ARG A 248 18.32 -6.58 -7.73
C ARG A 248 18.55 -6.73 -9.23
N GLU A 249 17.64 -7.39 -9.93
CA GLU A 249 17.77 -7.63 -11.37
C GLU A 249 17.69 -6.31 -12.17
N VAL A 250 16.75 -5.43 -11.83
CA VAL A 250 16.59 -4.15 -12.54
C VAL A 250 17.76 -3.20 -12.27
N LEU A 251 18.24 -3.07 -11.02
CA LEU A 251 19.40 -2.23 -10.72
C LEU A 251 20.67 -2.75 -11.42
N LYS A 252 20.86 -4.08 -11.49
CA LYS A 252 21.95 -4.70 -12.25
C LYS A 252 21.86 -4.35 -13.74
N ARG A 253 20.67 -4.47 -14.36
CA ARG A 253 20.47 -4.14 -15.78
C ARG A 253 20.68 -2.66 -16.09
N LEU A 254 20.37 -1.77 -15.14
CA LEU A 254 20.64 -0.35 -15.24
C LEU A 254 22.14 -0.02 -15.08
N GLY A 255 22.95 -0.96 -14.62
CA GLY A 255 24.41 -0.82 -14.53
C GLY A 255 24.94 -0.31 -13.19
N PHE A 256 24.13 -0.29 -12.14
CA PHE A 256 24.61 0.00 -10.78
C PHE A 256 25.57 -1.12 -10.31
N LYS A 257 26.78 -0.75 -9.89
CA LYS A 257 27.84 -1.70 -9.51
C LYS A 257 27.88 -1.99 -8.01
N HIS A 258 27.53 -1.03 -7.19
CA HIS A 258 27.63 -1.11 -5.73
C HIS A 258 26.23 -1.13 -5.08
N VAL A 259 25.52 -2.23 -5.32
CA VAL A 259 24.25 -2.54 -4.67
C VAL A 259 24.53 -3.59 -3.60
N TYR A 260 24.46 -3.17 -2.34
CA TYR A 260 24.67 -4.02 -1.17
C TYR A 260 23.32 -4.42 -0.60
N VAL A 261 23.07 -5.70 -0.50
CA VAL A 261 21.80 -6.21 0.03
C VAL A 261 22.03 -6.75 1.44
N VAL A 262 21.05 -6.59 2.33
CA VAL A 262 21.07 -7.23 3.64
C VAL A 262 20.80 -8.72 3.42
N GLU A 263 21.87 -9.51 3.34
CA GLU A 263 21.82 -10.92 2.88
C GLU A 263 20.91 -11.78 3.76
N GLU A 264 20.89 -11.55 5.07
CA GLU A 264 20.02 -12.27 6.01
C GLU A 264 18.53 -12.06 5.73
N GLN A 265 18.17 -10.98 5.05
CA GLN A 265 16.80 -10.62 4.70
C GLN A 265 16.43 -10.95 3.25
N THR A 266 17.32 -11.59 2.49
CA THR A 266 17.04 -12.02 1.11
C THR A 266 16.29 -13.34 1.05
N VAL A 267 16.39 -14.16 2.09
CA VAL A 267 15.70 -15.46 2.16
C VAL A 267 14.27 -15.22 2.60
N PRO A 268 13.26 -15.78 1.88
CA PRO A 268 11.88 -15.73 2.31
C PRO A 268 11.72 -16.33 3.73
N ASP A 269 11.11 -15.55 4.61
CA ASP A 269 10.88 -15.94 6.01
C ASP A 269 9.51 -15.39 6.47
N GLY A 270 8.54 -16.29 6.63
CA GLY A 270 7.18 -15.93 7.05
C GLY A 270 7.08 -15.46 8.51
N ASP A 271 8.08 -15.78 9.33
CA ASP A 271 8.14 -15.35 10.73
C ASP A 271 8.86 -14.01 10.89
N PHE A 272 9.49 -13.49 9.83
CA PHE A 272 10.25 -12.23 9.84
C PHE A 272 11.28 -12.16 10.97
N SER A 273 12.03 -13.24 11.19
CA SER A 273 12.88 -13.47 12.37
C SER A 273 13.95 -12.40 12.61
N THR A 274 14.32 -11.62 11.59
CA THR A 274 15.34 -10.58 11.67
C THR A 274 14.81 -9.20 12.01
N VAL A 275 13.49 -9.02 12.01
CA VAL A 275 12.84 -7.71 12.26
C VAL A 275 11.64 -7.88 13.19
N LYS A 276 11.36 -6.87 14.00
CA LYS A 276 10.17 -6.86 14.86
C LYS A 276 8.88 -6.71 14.07
N SER A 277 8.94 -5.95 12.98
CA SER A 277 7.85 -5.68 12.05
C SER A 277 8.45 -5.44 10.67
N PRO A 278 7.97 -6.11 9.60
CA PRO A 278 8.47 -5.91 8.24
C PRO A 278 7.87 -4.64 7.59
N ASN A 279 7.83 -3.55 8.35
CA ASN A 279 7.18 -2.30 7.96
C ASN A 279 8.22 -1.20 7.69
N PRO A 280 8.42 -0.75 6.44
CA PRO A 280 9.36 0.30 6.10
C PRO A 280 8.97 1.69 6.63
N GLU A 281 7.80 1.85 7.23
CA GLU A 281 7.43 3.03 8.01
C GLU A 281 8.16 3.11 9.36
N GLU A 282 8.64 1.96 9.87
CA GLU A 282 9.25 1.86 11.20
C GLU A 282 10.79 1.93 11.12
N PRO A 283 11.45 2.79 11.90
CA PRO A 283 12.92 2.85 11.95
C PRO A 283 13.58 1.50 12.25
N SER A 284 12.95 0.67 13.09
CA SER A 284 13.47 -0.64 13.48
C SER A 284 13.67 -1.61 12.30
N ALA A 285 12.90 -1.45 11.21
CA ALA A 285 13.06 -2.26 10.00
C ALA A 285 14.38 -2.01 9.27
N PHE A 286 15.00 -0.84 9.50
CA PHE A 286 16.25 -0.45 8.86
C PHE A 286 17.52 -0.81 9.66
N ALA A 287 17.42 -1.36 10.86
CA ALA A 287 18.57 -1.55 11.74
C ALA A 287 19.75 -2.27 11.05
N MET A 288 19.51 -3.38 10.38
CA MET A 288 20.56 -4.12 9.65
C MET A 288 21.04 -3.34 8.40
N GLY A 289 20.13 -2.67 7.70
CA GLY A 289 20.48 -1.82 6.55
C GLY A 289 21.37 -0.64 6.94
N ILE A 290 21.10 0.02 8.06
CA ILE A 290 21.91 1.11 8.60
C ILE A 290 23.31 0.61 8.99
N GLU A 291 23.41 -0.54 9.66
CA GLU A 291 24.71 -1.14 9.99
C GLU A 291 25.53 -1.51 8.75
N LEU A 292 24.87 -2.01 7.70
CA LEU A 292 25.54 -2.28 6.43
C LEU A 292 25.97 -0.97 5.75
N ALA A 293 25.10 0.03 5.75
CA ALA A 293 25.38 1.35 5.15
C ALA A 293 26.58 2.04 5.81
N LYS A 294 26.71 1.97 7.13
CA LYS A 294 27.88 2.46 7.89
C LYS A 294 29.17 1.80 7.41
N LYS A 295 29.16 0.48 7.17
CA LYS A 295 30.35 -0.28 6.74
C LYS A 295 30.80 0.10 5.32
N VAL A 296 29.85 0.34 4.41
CA VAL A 296 30.16 0.62 3.00
C VAL A 296 30.15 2.10 2.66
N ASP A 297 29.75 2.96 3.59
CA ASP A 297 29.54 4.39 3.39
C ASP A 297 28.53 4.66 2.25
N ALA A 298 27.30 4.15 2.42
CA ALA A 298 26.25 4.20 1.40
C ALA A 298 25.70 5.63 1.19
N ASP A 299 25.21 5.92 0.00
CA ASP A 299 24.51 7.17 -0.33
C ASP A 299 23.03 7.09 0.04
N VAL A 300 22.41 5.91 -0.08
CA VAL A 300 20.99 5.66 0.20
C VAL A 300 20.77 4.26 0.74
N ILE A 301 19.79 4.13 1.64
CA ILE A 301 19.32 2.86 2.21
C ILE A 301 17.84 2.76 1.88
N MET A 302 17.41 1.65 1.34
CA MET A 302 16.02 1.42 0.93
C MET A 302 15.51 0.10 1.49
N ALA A 303 14.25 0.11 1.94
CA ALA A 303 13.55 -1.08 2.42
C ALA A 303 12.16 -1.17 1.79
N SER A 304 11.84 -2.28 1.14
CA SER A 304 10.48 -2.58 0.69
C SER A 304 9.78 -3.51 1.68
N ASP A 305 8.45 -3.38 1.80
CA ASP A 305 7.65 -4.32 2.58
C ASP A 305 7.50 -5.68 1.87
N PRO A 306 6.94 -6.71 2.56
CA PRO A 306 6.91 -8.07 2.02
C PRO A 306 6.26 -8.26 0.65
N ASP A 307 5.25 -7.48 0.29
CA ASP A 307 4.61 -7.54 -1.02
C ASP A 307 5.06 -6.41 -1.98
N ALA A 308 6.10 -5.66 -1.57
CA ALA A 308 6.80 -4.65 -2.36
C ALA A 308 5.89 -3.58 -2.98
N ASP A 309 4.82 -3.19 -2.26
CA ASP A 309 3.97 -2.07 -2.62
C ASP A 309 4.33 -0.77 -1.87
N ARG A 310 5.25 -0.84 -0.86
CA ARG A 310 5.75 0.28 -0.06
C ARG A 310 7.26 0.34 -0.04
N LEU A 311 7.80 1.56 0.03
CA LEU A 311 9.23 1.82 0.11
C LEU A 311 9.54 2.88 1.15
N GLY A 312 10.36 2.54 2.14
CA GLY A 312 11.00 3.48 3.05
C GLY A 312 12.44 3.74 2.64
N ILE A 313 12.95 4.94 2.96
CA ILE A 313 14.32 5.31 2.62
C ILE A 313 15.03 6.07 3.75
N TYR A 314 16.34 5.85 3.83
CA TYR A 314 17.28 6.73 4.52
C TYR A 314 18.30 7.26 3.51
N VAL A 315 18.63 8.52 3.60
CA VAL A 315 19.53 9.20 2.68
C VAL A 315 20.69 9.83 3.46
N LYS A 316 21.87 9.87 2.83
CA LYS A 316 23.05 10.47 3.46
C LYS A 316 22.90 11.99 3.46
N ASP A 317 22.89 12.62 4.64
CA ASP A 317 22.86 14.07 4.80
C ASP A 317 24.26 14.67 4.72
N SER A 318 24.60 15.27 3.59
CA SER A 318 25.81 16.05 3.40
C SER A 318 25.65 17.52 3.80
N THR A 319 24.41 17.95 4.03
CA THR A 319 24.07 19.36 4.30
C THR A 319 24.18 19.71 5.78
N GLY A 320 23.98 18.72 6.66
CA GLY A 320 23.89 18.90 8.10
C GLY A 320 22.60 19.60 8.58
N ILE A 321 21.67 19.93 7.66
CA ILE A 321 20.41 20.61 7.96
C ILE A 321 19.49 19.74 8.81
N TRP A 322 19.56 18.42 8.58
CA TRP A 322 18.68 17.44 9.22
C TRP A 322 19.24 16.82 10.50
N LYS A 323 20.49 17.13 10.87
CA LYS A 323 21.25 16.49 11.96
C LYS A 323 20.55 16.54 13.32
N ASP A 324 19.89 17.65 13.62
CA ASP A 324 19.23 17.86 14.91
C ASP A 324 17.70 17.66 14.82
N THR A 325 17.23 16.84 13.90
CA THR A 325 15.82 16.53 13.69
C THR A 325 15.48 15.12 14.15
N GLU A 326 14.20 14.85 14.38
CA GLU A 326 13.69 13.50 14.67
C GLU A 326 13.94 12.48 13.56
N PHE A 327 14.36 12.91 12.37
CA PHE A 327 14.66 12.10 11.19
C PHE A 327 16.12 11.62 11.16
N ALA A 328 16.99 12.16 12.00
CA ALA A 328 18.37 11.72 12.17
C ALA A 328 18.44 10.72 13.35
N ASP A 329 18.20 9.44 13.06
CA ASP A 329 18.11 8.39 14.08
C ASP A 329 19.47 8.08 14.76
N ASP A 330 20.60 8.41 14.11
CA ASP A 330 21.94 8.27 14.66
C ASP A 330 22.77 9.54 14.39
N PRO A 331 22.93 10.45 15.38
CA PRO A 331 23.69 11.67 15.21
C PRO A 331 25.17 11.47 14.85
N ALA A 332 25.72 10.28 15.07
CA ALA A 332 27.10 9.94 14.69
C ALA A 332 27.26 9.66 13.20
N TYR A 333 26.15 9.40 12.49
CA TYR A 333 26.12 9.12 11.06
C TYR A 333 25.09 10.01 10.38
N PRO A 334 25.44 10.63 9.24
CA PRO A 334 24.57 11.59 8.57
C PRO A 334 23.49 10.90 7.72
N TYR A 335 22.73 9.96 8.29
CA TYR A 335 21.60 9.33 7.64
C TYR A 335 20.29 9.91 8.16
N VAL A 336 19.43 10.31 7.24
CA VAL A 336 18.14 10.95 7.49
C VAL A 336 17.03 10.10 6.90
N ARG A 337 16.03 9.78 7.71
CA ARG A 337 14.83 9.08 7.25
C ARG A 337 13.88 10.06 6.54
N PHE A 338 13.55 9.77 5.29
CA PHE A 338 12.47 10.49 4.62
C PHE A 338 11.15 9.77 4.89
N ASN A 339 10.11 10.53 5.22
CA ASN A 339 8.77 9.99 5.27
C ASN A 339 8.17 9.86 3.87
N ALA A 340 6.99 9.23 3.77
CA ALA A 340 6.33 9.00 2.48
C ALA A 340 6.06 10.29 1.69
N ASN A 341 5.65 11.36 2.39
CA ASN A 341 5.33 12.63 1.77
C ASN A 341 6.57 13.31 1.17
N MET A 342 7.69 13.27 1.89
CA MET A 342 8.99 13.76 1.40
C MET A 342 9.44 12.96 0.17
N THR A 343 9.45 11.63 0.29
CA THR A 343 9.87 10.72 -0.78
C THR A 343 9.01 10.88 -2.02
N GLY A 344 7.68 10.89 -1.86
CA GLY A 344 6.76 11.03 -2.97
C GLY A 344 6.83 12.39 -3.64
N ALA A 345 6.95 13.48 -2.88
CA ALA A 345 7.10 14.83 -3.44
C ALA A 345 8.42 14.99 -4.20
N LEU A 346 9.52 14.43 -3.68
CA LEU A 346 10.82 14.42 -4.37
C LEU A 346 10.73 13.68 -5.72
N ILE A 347 10.13 12.49 -5.73
CA ILE A 347 9.93 11.72 -6.97
C ILE A 347 9.05 12.52 -7.94
N ALA A 348 7.94 13.09 -7.47
CA ALA A 348 7.02 13.88 -8.31
C ALA A 348 7.72 15.08 -8.95
N GLU A 349 8.51 15.84 -8.17
CA GLU A 349 9.26 16.97 -8.68
C GLU A 349 10.30 16.54 -9.72
N TYR A 350 11.09 15.53 -9.39
CA TYR A 350 12.11 15.02 -10.31
C TYR A 350 11.51 14.55 -11.63
N VAL A 351 10.47 13.72 -11.56
CA VAL A 351 9.80 13.19 -12.75
C VAL A 351 9.23 14.33 -13.62
N CYS A 352 8.55 15.29 -13.01
CA CYS A 352 7.98 16.42 -13.76
C CYS A 352 9.06 17.34 -14.35
N HIS A 353 10.10 17.65 -13.56
CA HIS A 353 11.19 18.52 -13.99
C HIS A 353 11.96 17.90 -15.15
N GLU A 354 12.41 16.67 -14.98
CA GLU A 354 13.29 16.02 -15.95
C GLU A 354 12.53 15.58 -17.21
N GLN A 355 11.28 15.10 -17.09
CA GLN A 355 10.45 14.86 -18.29
C GLN A 355 10.20 16.14 -19.08
N LYS A 356 10.02 17.28 -18.40
CA LYS A 356 9.88 18.58 -19.07
C LYS A 356 11.19 18.99 -19.76
N ALA A 357 12.33 18.82 -19.08
CA ALA A 357 13.65 19.15 -19.62
C ALA A 357 13.98 18.37 -20.91
N VAL A 358 13.58 17.08 -20.97
CA VAL A 358 13.77 16.24 -22.17
C VAL A 358 12.58 16.29 -23.15
N GLY A 359 11.59 17.15 -22.92
CA GLY A 359 10.44 17.33 -23.82
C GLY A 359 9.43 16.18 -23.84
N LYS A 360 9.41 15.35 -22.80
CA LYS A 360 8.50 14.18 -22.67
C LYS A 360 7.30 14.41 -21.74
N LEU A 361 7.27 15.51 -20.97
CA LEU A 361 6.15 15.79 -20.08
C LEU A 361 4.89 16.11 -20.90
N PRO A 362 3.82 15.29 -20.82
CA PRO A 362 2.62 15.52 -21.61
C PRO A 362 1.84 16.74 -21.10
N ALA A 363 1.34 17.56 -22.03
CA ALA A 363 0.57 18.76 -21.69
C ALA A 363 -0.73 18.46 -20.91
N ASN A 364 -1.29 17.26 -21.09
CA ASN A 364 -2.45 16.76 -20.35
C ASN A 364 -2.05 15.78 -19.23
N GLY A 365 -0.87 15.92 -18.67
CA GLY A 365 -0.42 15.08 -17.57
C GLY A 365 -1.24 15.29 -16.30
N ALA A 366 -1.34 14.25 -15.45
CA ALA A 366 -2.03 14.29 -14.17
C ALA A 366 -1.17 13.70 -13.04
N ILE A 367 -1.22 14.33 -11.88
CA ILE A 367 -0.74 13.82 -10.60
C ILE A 367 -1.94 13.48 -9.73
N CYS A 368 -1.95 12.28 -9.15
CA CYS A 368 -2.98 11.80 -8.23
C CYS A 368 -2.43 11.68 -6.81
N ASN A 369 -3.21 12.12 -5.81
CA ASN A 369 -2.82 12.05 -4.41
C ASN A 369 -4.03 11.76 -3.53
N THR A 370 -3.82 11.21 -2.32
CA THR A 370 -4.92 11.01 -1.39
C THR A 370 -5.20 12.25 -0.56
N VAL A 371 -6.44 12.38 -0.07
CA VAL A 371 -6.90 13.54 0.73
C VAL A 371 -6.12 13.78 2.03
N VAL A 372 -5.31 12.83 2.48
CA VAL A 372 -4.52 12.94 3.71
C VAL A 372 -3.01 12.89 3.46
N SER A 373 -2.60 12.99 2.20
CA SER A 373 -1.19 13.10 1.80
C SER A 373 -0.78 14.58 1.62
N THR A 374 0.49 14.82 1.33
CA THR A 374 1.03 16.18 1.25
C THR A 374 0.41 17.05 0.16
N ASN A 375 0.13 18.31 0.48
CA ASN A 375 -0.25 19.33 -0.50
C ASN A 375 0.94 19.82 -1.38
N LEU A 376 2.17 19.39 -1.09
CA LEU A 376 3.34 19.72 -1.90
C LEU A 376 3.20 19.17 -3.34
N THR A 377 2.64 17.98 -3.51
CA THR A 377 2.37 17.42 -4.84
C THR A 377 1.36 18.24 -5.65
N LYS A 378 0.41 18.91 -4.97
CA LYS A 378 -0.49 19.88 -5.61
C LYS A 378 0.27 21.10 -6.11
N ALA A 379 1.15 21.66 -5.28
CA ALA A 379 1.99 22.80 -5.66
C ALA A 379 2.91 22.44 -6.85
N ILE A 380 3.46 21.22 -6.87
CA ILE A 380 4.24 20.69 -7.99
C ILE A 380 3.38 20.62 -9.26
N ALA A 381 2.20 20.00 -9.19
CA ALA A 381 1.30 19.89 -10.34
C ALA A 381 0.94 21.27 -10.94
N GLU A 382 0.61 22.24 -10.08
CA GLU A 382 0.30 23.61 -10.46
C GLU A 382 1.50 24.29 -11.18
N ASN A 383 2.72 24.13 -10.65
CA ASN A 383 3.94 24.70 -11.24
C ASN A 383 4.20 24.15 -12.66
N TYR A 384 3.93 22.88 -12.88
CA TYR A 384 4.10 22.24 -14.21
C TYR A 384 2.83 22.32 -15.08
N LYS A 385 1.76 22.97 -14.61
CA LYS A 385 0.46 23.10 -15.29
C LYS A 385 -0.18 21.72 -15.58
N LEU A 386 0.02 20.77 -14.70
CA LEU A 386 -0.58 19.45 -14.74
C LEU A 386 -1.91 19.44 -14.02
N LYS A 387 -2.75 18.47 -14.35
CA LYS A 387 -3.97 18.21 -13.58
C LYS A 387 -3.59 17.61 -12.23
N TYR A 388 -4.08 18.19 -11.15
CA TYR A 388 -4.06 17.59 -9.83
C TYR A 388 -5.41 16.93 -9.55
N ILE A 389 -5.36 15.69 -9.08
CA ILE A 389 -6.55 14.91 -8.70
C ILE A 389 -6.37 14.39 -7.29
N GLU A 390 -7.32 14.74 -6.44
CA GLU A 390 -7.43 14.26 -5.07
C GLU A 390 -8.37 13.06 -5.03
N THR A 391 -7.97 11.99 -4.35
CA THR A 391 -8.76 10.78 -4.16
C THR A 391 -8.96 10.46 -2.68
N LEU A 392 -9.90 9.56 -2.38
CA LEU A 392 -9.96 8.97 -1.05
C LEU A 392 -8.69 8.15 -0.75
N THR A 393 -8.46 7.85 0.53
CA THR A 393 -7.37 6.97 0.98
C THR A 393 -7.56 5.55 0.44
N GLY A 394 -6.52 5.01 -0.14
CA GLY A 394 -6.47 3.70 -0.78
C GLY A 394 -6.08 3.82 -2.26
N PHE A 395 -4.95 3.21 -2.63
CA PHE A 395 -4.40 3.35 -3.99
C PHE A 395 -5.34 2.85 -5.09
N LYS A 396 -6.29 1.98 -4.75
CA LYS A 396 -7.37 1.53 -5.65
C LYS A 396 -8.15 2.70 -6.29
N TYR A 397 -8.32 3.81 -5.58
CA TYR A 397 -8.97 5.01 -6.14
C TYR A 397 -8.05 5.76 -7.11
N ILE A 398 -6.73 5.69 -6.91
CA ILE A 398 -5.75 6.20 -7.90
C ILE A 398 -5.77 5.28 -9.14
N GLY A 399 -5.77 3.95 -8.94
CA GLY A 399 -5.95 2.98 -10.03
C GLY A 399 -7.22 3.21 -10.84
N GLU A 400 -8.34 3.47 -10.17
CA GLU A 400 -9.61 3.84 -10.81
C GLU A 400 -9.47 5.12 -11.66
N GLN A 401 -8.75 6.15 -11.17
CA GLN A 401 -8.52 7.36 -11.97
C GLN A 401 -7.71 7.07 -13.23
N ILE A 402 -6.69 6.21 -13.15
CA ILE A 402 -5.92 5.80 -14.33
C ILE A 402 -6.83 5.12 -15.36
N LEU A 403 -7.69 4.21 -14.92
CA LEU A 403 -8.69 3.57 -15.78
C LEU A 403 -9.65 4.59 -16.42
N LEU A 404 -10.13 5.56 -15.65
CA LEU A 404 -11.02 6.62 -16.16
C LEU A 404 -10.30 7.51 -17.19
N PHE A 405 -9.02 7.80 -17.00
CA PHE A 405 -8.22 8.54 -17.98
C PHE A 405 -8.10 7.78 -19.31
N GLU A 406 -7.86 6.49 -19.26
CA GLU A 406 -7.78 5.63 -20.44
C GLU A 406 -9.15 5.55 -21.16
N LYS A 407 -10.23 5.24 -20.43
CA LYS A 407 -11.57 5.11 -20.99
C LYS A 407 -12.08 6.40 -21.64
N ASN A 408 -11.80 7.55 -21.04
CA ASN A 408 -12.29 8.84 -21.48
C ASN A 408 -11.29 9.60 -22.36
N ASN A 409 -10.07 9.09 -22.52
CA ASN A 409 -8.95 9.74 -23.23
C ASN A 409 -8.72 11.18 -22.77
N THR A 410 -8.72 11.41 -21.45
CA THR A 410 -8.66 12.77 -20.87
C THR A 410 -7.24 13.19 -20.47
N TYR A 411 -6.62 12.43 -19.57
CA TYR A 411 -5.31 12.76 -19.02
C TYR A 411 -4.32 11.62 -19.20
N LYS A 412 -3.03 11.94 -19.06
CA LYS A 412 -1.94 10.96 -18.94
C LYS A 412 -1.47 10.94 -17.49
N PHE A 413 -1.55 9.78 -16.86
CA PHE A 413 -1.05 9.60 -15.50
C PHE A 413 0.49 9.73 -15.50
N ILE A 414 1.02 10.57 -14.62
CA ILE A 414 2.45 10.80 -14.46
C ILE A 414 2.94 10.16 -13.16
N PHE A 415 2.23 10.46 -12.07
CA PHE A 415 2.62 10.07 -10.72
C PHE A 415 1.40 10.01 -9.81
N GLY A 416 1.43 9.09 -8.84
CA GLY A 416 0.46 9.04 -7.75
C GLY A 416 1.08 8.48 -6.48
N MET A 417 0.57 8.92 -5.32
CA MET A 417 1.11 8.50 -4.03
C MET A 417 0.05 8.43 -2.93
N GLU A 418 0.41 7.68 -1.89
CA GLU A 418 -0.26 7.65 -0.58
C GLU A 418 0.73 8.00 0.53
N GLU A 419 0.22 8.56 1.62
CA GLU A 419 1.00 8.85 2.83
C GLU A 419 1.56 7.59 3.52
N SER A 420 1.08 6.41 3.12
CA SER A 420 1.48 5.11 3.64
C SER A 420 2.66 4.49 2.87
N PHE A 421 3.64 5.29 2.47
CA PHE A 421 4.90 4.87 1.86
C PHE A 421 4.78 4.19 0.48
N GLY A 422 3.67 4.39 -0.22
CA GLY A 422 3.46 3.82 -1.54
C GLY A 422 3.27 4.88 -2.62
N CYS A 423 3.89 4.67 -3.78
CA CYS A 423 3.71 5.51 -4.96
C CYS A 423 3.82 4.71 -6.25
N LEU A 424 3.40 5.32 -7.34
CA LEU A 424 3.51 4.78 -8.70
C LEU A 424 4.00 5.88 -9.65
N VAL A 425 4.99 5.54 -10.47
CA VAL A 425 5.47 6.36 -11.59
C VAL A 425 5.06 5.68 -12.90
N GLY A 426 4.38 6.40 -13.78
CA GLY A 426 3.85 5.82 -15.02
C GLY A 426 2.62 4.93 -14.82
N ASP A 427 2.09 4.39 -15.91
CA ASP A 427 0.79 3.73 -15.97
C ASP A 427 0.84 2.24 -16.41
N TYR A 428 2.01 1.59 -16.25
CA TYR A 428 2.20 0.19 -16.65
C TYR A 428 1.51 -0.82 -15.69
N THR A 429 1.33 -0.44 -14.43
CA THR A 429 0.56 -1.16 -13.41
C THR A 429 -0.54 -0.28 -12.81
N ARG A 430 -1.34 -0.79 -11.86
CA ARG A 430 -2.47 -0.06 -11.25
C ARG A 430 -2.42 -0.05 -9.72
N ASP A 431 -1.30 -0.48 -9.16
CA ASP A 431 -1.04 -0.38 -7.73
C ASP A 431 0.34 0.26 -7.48
N LYS A 432 0.60 0.65 -6.25
CA LYS A 432 1.88 1.17 -5.78
C LYS A 432 3.00 0.21 -6.13
N ASP A 433 4.14 0.73 -6.53
CA ASP A 433 5.27 -0.09 -6.92
C ASP A 433 6.57 0.38 -6.27
N ALA A 434 6.98 -0.36 -5.23
CA ALA A 434 8.25 -0.12 -4.55
C ALA A 434 9.46 -0.36 -5.47
N CYS A 435 9.35 -1.29 -6.43
CA CYS A 435 10.44 -1.58 -7.37
C CYS A 435 10.70 -0.38 -8.31
N ALA A 436 9.62 0.25 -8.82
CA ALA A 436 9.75 1.47 -9.60
C ALA A 436 10.26 2.65 -8.76
N ALA A 437 9.76 2.78 -7.52
CA ALA A 437 10.24 3.81 -6.61
C ALA A 437 11.76 3.67 -6.34
N VAL A 438 12.27 2.45 -6.14
CA VAL A 438 13.72 2.17 -6.03
C VAL A 438 14.45 2.63 -7.29
N VAL A 439 13.97 2.27 -8.48
CA VAL A 439 14.59 2.64 -9.76
C VAL A 439 14.73 4.16 -9.89
N ILE A 440 13.65 4.90 -9.66
CA ILE A 440 13.66 6.36 -9.76
C ILE A 440 14.53 7.00 -8.68
N LEU A 441 14.48 6.53 -7.45
CA LEU A 441 15.32 7.07 -6.36
C LEU A 441 16.82 6.80 -6.59
N CYS A 442 17.17 5.65 -7.16
CA CYS A 442 18.54 5.38 -7.57
C CYS A 442 18.98 6.29 -8.73
N GLU A 443 18.09 6.60 -9.67
CA GLU A 443 18.35 7.59 -10.72
C GLU A 443 18.51 9.00 -10.13
N ILE A 444 17.64 9.42 -9.22
CA ILE A 444 17.77 10.70 -8.50
C ILE A 444 19.13 10.77 -7.78
N ALA A 445 19.48 9.71 -7.04
CA ALA A 445 20.77 9.64 -6.35
C ALA A 445 21.95 9.77 -7.33
N ALA A 446 21.90 9.10 -8.48
CA ALA A 446 22.89 9.18 -9.53
C ALA A 446 22.96 10.58 -10.16
N PHE A 447 21.80 11.20 -10.41
CA PHE A 447 21.69 12.54 -11.00
C PHE A 447 22.34 13.61 -10.12
N TYR A 448 22.03 13.62 -8.82
CA TYR A 448 22.61 14.57 -7.87
C TYR A 448 24.08 14.23 -7.55
N LYS A 449 24.46 12.95 -7.48
CA LYS A 449 25.84 12.52 -7.30
C LYS A 449 26.76 13.05 -8.41
N LEU A 450 26.28 13.07 -9.65
CA LEU A 450 27.02 13.61 -10.80
C LEU A 450 27.30 15.12 -10.65
N GLN A 451 26.48 15.83 -9.87
CA GLN A 451 26.64 17.25 -9.56
C GLN A 451 27.43 17.49 -8.26
N GLY A 452 27.87 16.42 -7.57
CA GLY A 452 28.55 16.51 -6.26
C GLY A 452 27.60 16.73 -5.10
N GLU A 453 26.31 16.42 -5.28
CA GLU A 453 25.21 16.64 -4.35
C GLU A 453 24.57 15.32 -3.93
N THR A 454 23.62 15.37 -2.98
CA THR A 454 22.90 14.23 -2.44
C THR A 454 21.39 14.39 -2.58
N ILE A 455 20.64 13.33 -2.27
CA ILE A 455 19.15 13.38 -2.20
C ILE A 455 18.68 14.42 -1.18
N CYS A 456 19.43 14.67 -0.08
CA CYS A 456 19.11 15.74 0.88
C CYS A 456 19.16 17.12 0.24
N ASN A 457 20.14 17.39 -0.63
CA ASN A 457 20.21 18.64 -1.40
C ASN A 457 19.00 18.77 -2.33
N ALA A 458 18.63 17.67 -3.02
CA ALA A 458 17.45 17.63 -3.88
C ALA A 458 16.16 18.01 -3.12
N MET A 459 15.95 17.44 -1.94
CA MET A 459 14.77 17.74 -1.13
C MET A 459 14.77 19.19 -0.61
N GLU A 460 15.93 19.71 -0.23
CA GLU A 460 16.08 21.11 0.17
C GLU A 460 15.77 22.06 -0.98
N GLU A 461 16.14 21.74 -2.23
CA GLU A 461 15.77 22.52 -3.42
C GLU A 461 14.26 22.54 -3.63
N VAL A 462 13.59 21.39 -3.44
CA VAL A 462 12.13 21.30 -3.53
C VAL A 462 11.48 22.21 -2.46
N TYR A 463 11.96 22.16 -1.22
CA TYR A 463 11.44 23.00 -0.16
C TYR A 463 11.70 24.50 -0.37
N ARG A 464 12.87 24.87 -0.86
CA ARG A 464 13.16 26.30 -1.22
C ARG A 464 12.26 26.80 -2.33
N LYS A 465 11.88 25.93 -3.25
CA LYS A 465 11.03 26.28 -4.39
C LYS A 465 9.57 26.47 -4.02
N TYR A 466 9.03 25.59 -3.15
CA TYR A 466 7.59 25.52 -2.88
C TYR A 466 7.19 25.95 -1.46
N GLY A 467 8.12 26.03 -0.53
CA GLY A 467 7.90 26.15 0.90
C GLY A 467 8.10 24.81 1.63
N TYR A 468 8.26 24.87 2.93
CA TYR A 468 8.49 23.70 3.78
C TYR A 468 7.15 23.07 4.17
N TYR A 469 6.64 22.23 3.27
CA TYR A 469 5.49 21.38 3.54
C TYR A 469 5.91 20.25 4.46
N PHE A 470 5.19 20.11 5.55
CA PHE A 470 5.48 19.11 6.56
C PHE A 470 4.20 18.51 7.11
N GLU A 471 4.16 17.21 7.25
CA GLU A 471 2.97 16.48 7.70
C GLU A 471 3.30 15.60 8.90
N GLY A 472 2.28 15.45 9.77
CA GLY A 472 2.29 14.53 10.89
C GLY A 472 1.03 13.69 10.94
N ALA A 473 1.13 12.57 11.63
CA ALA A 473 -0.01 11.72 11.91
C ALA A 473 0.02 11.25 13.37
N PHE A 474 -1.17 11.10 13.95
CA PHE A 474 -1.35 10.55 15.29
C PHE A 474 -2.50 9.55 15.27
N GLY A 475 -2.34 8.38 15.88
CA GLY A 475 -3.35 7.34 15.90
C GLY A 475 -3.63 6.86 17.32
N ILE A 476 -4.90 6.58 17.61
CA ILE A 476 -5.35 5.99 18.88
C ILE A 476 -6.06 4.69 18.59
N THR A 477 -5.67 3.63 19.29
CA THR A 477 -6.36 2.34 19.27
C THR A 477 -7.17 2.21 20.54
N LEU A 478 -8.49 2.08 20.40
CA LEU A 478 -9.43 1.88 21.50
C LEU A 478 -9.96 0.44 21.43
N LYS A 479 -9.54 -0.41 22.36
CA LYS A 479 -9.84 -1.84 22.31
C LYS A 479 -11.28 -2.15 22.73
N GLY A 480 -11.86 -3.21 22.15
CA GLY A 480 -13.16 -3.77 22.52
C GLY A 480 -14.36 -3.08 21.85
N VAL A 481 -15.56 -3.53 22.23
CA VAL A 481 -16.84 -3.02 21.69
C VAL A 481 -17.06 -1.56 22.06
N ASP A 482 -16.66 -1.17 23.25
CA ASP A 482 -16.74 0.20 23.75
C ASP A 482 -15.84 1.15 22.95
N GLY A 483 -14.68 0.67 22.47
CA GLY A 483 -13.77 1.46 21.67
C GLY A 483 -14.36 1.88 20.31
N ALA A 484 -15.09 1.00 19.66
CA ALA A 484 -15.77 1.33 18.40
C ALA A 484 -16.89 2.37 18.61
N ALA A 485 -17.62 2.27 19.73
CA ALA A 485 -18.65 3.26 20.10
C ALA A 485 -18.03 4.64 20.39
N GLN A 486 -16.92 4.69 21.13
CA GLN A 486 -16.18 5.92 21.41
C GLN A 486 -15.66 6.59 20.14
N ILE A 487 -15.10 5.83 19.20
CA ILE A 487 -14.64 6.36 17.90
C ILE A 487 -15.81 6.98 17.12
N LYS A 488 -16.96 6.31 17.12
CA LYS A 488 -18.17 6.84 16.46
C LYS A 488 -18.61 8.16 17.10
N GLU A 489 -18.66 8.21 18.42
CA GLU A 489 -19.02 9.41 19.19
C GLU A 489 -18.05 10.56 18.91
N MET A 490 -16.72 10.31 18.87
CA MET A 490 -15.72 11.30 18.50
C MET A 490 -16.01 11.89 17.11
N MET A 491 -16.28 11.06 16.11
CA MET A 491 -16.57 11.51 14.74
C MET A 491 -17.87 12.34 14.68
N GLU A 492 -18.90 11.93 15.42
CA GLU A 492 -20.16 12.68 15.52
C GLU A 492 -19.95 14.04 16.23
N ASN A 493 -19.11 14.07 17.26
CA ASN A 493 -18.77 15.31 17.97
C ASN A 493 -18.04 16.29 17.03
N PHE A 494 -17.03 15.85 16.28
CA PHE A 494 -16.35 16.71 15.29
C PHE A 494 -17.30 17.23 14.20
N ARG A 495 -18.33 16.47 13.79
CA ARG A 495 -19.34 16.91 12.81
C ARG A 495 -20.31 17.95 13.39
N ASN A 496 -20.79 17.69 14.61
CA ASN A 496 -21.81 18.52 15.23
C ASN A 496 -21.23 19.79 15.86
N HIS A 497 -19.95 19.76 16.22
CA HIS A 497 -19.22 20.88 16.83
C HIS A 497 -17.92 21.13 16.07
N PRO A 498 -18.01 21.65 14.81
CA PRO A 498 -16.84 21.85 13.97
C PRO A 498 -15.86 22.84 14.63
N LEU A 499 -14.56 22.54 14.46
CA LEU A 499 -13.50 23.39 14.98
C LEU A 499 -13.51 24.74 14.26
N THR A 500 -13.26 25.81 15.01
CA THR A 500 -13.04 27.16 14.47
C THR A 500 -11.56 27.51 14.38
N THR A 501 -10.75 26.83 15.21
CA THR A 501 -9.28 26.92 15.23
C THR A 501 -8.69 25.55 15.54
N PHE A 502 -7.48 25.27 15.04
CA PHE A 502 -6.71 24.10 15.41
C PHE A 502 -5.25 24.49 15.59
N ALA A 503 -4.65 24.16 16.74
CA ALA A 503 -3.30 24.57 17.13
C ALA A 503 -3.04 26.08 16.92
N GLY A 504 -4.03 26.92 17.24
CA GLY A 504 -3.96 28.38 17.06
C GLY A 504 -4.13 28.87 15.62
N ILE A 505 -4.29 28.00 14.63
CA ILE A 505 -4.55 28.36 13.23
C ILE A 505 -6.06 28.37 12.98
N LYS A 506 -6.54 29.41 12.30
CA LYS A 506 -7.97 29.58 11.99
C LYS A 506 -8.41 28.57 10.94
N VAL A 507 -9.59 27.97 11.15
CA VAL A 507 -10.26 27.12 10.16
C VAL A 507 -10.89 28.03 9.09
N THR A 508 -10.63 27.71 7.81
CA THR A 508 -11.17 28.42 6.65
C THR A 508 -12.24 27.63 5.91
N GLY A 509 -12.33 26.34 6.16
CA GLY A 509 -13.36 25.47 5.58
C GLY A 509 -13.33 24.08 6.18
N MET A 510 -14.42 23.33 5.96
CA MET A 510 -14.55 21.93 6.37
C MET A 510 -15.09 21.10 5.20
N ARG A 511 -14.52 19.92 5.01
CA ARG A 511 -15.00 18.91 4.05
C ARG A 511 -15.49 17.69 4.83
N ASP A 512 -16.75 17.34 4.70
CA ASP A 512 -17.31 16.10 5.24
C ASP A 512 -17.59 15.12 4.11
N TYR A 513 -16.80 14.08 4.04
CA TYR A 513 -16.89 13.07 2.97
C TYR A 513 -18.05 12.09 3.15
N VAL A 514 -18.76 12.10 4.30
CA VAL A 514 -20.05 11.36 4.45
C VAL A 514 -21.16 12.08 3.73
N SER A 515 -21.26 13.41 3.92
CA SER A 515 -22.25 14.23 3.20
C SER A 515 -21.82 14.52 1.76
N GLY A 516 -20.53 14.47 1.45
CA GLY A 516 -19.96 14.88 0.17
C GLY A 516 -19.93 16.41 -0.02
N ILE A 517 -20.00 17.18 1.08
CA ILE A 517 -20.10 18.65 1.06
C ILE A 517 -18.83 19.28 1.64
N ARG A 518 -18.33 20.29 0.93
CA ARG A 518 -17.36 21.25 1.43
C ARG A 518 -18.10 22.52 1.89
N LYS A 519 -17.84 22.95 3.11
CA LYS A 519 -18.36 24.18 3.71
C LYS A 519 -17.21 25.16 3.93
N PRO A 520 -16.99 26.13 3.04
CA PRO A 520 -16.05 27.21 3.30
C PRO A 520 -16.57 28.11 4.43
N LEU A 521 -15.65 28.79 5.14
CA LEU A 521 -16.04 29.72 6.21
C LEU A 521 -16.88 30.87 5.67
N ASP A 522 -16.48 31.41 4.51
CA ASP A 522 -17.15 32.47 3.79
C ASP A 522 -17.46 31.97 2.37
N GLY A 523 -18.73 31.63 2.10
CA GLY A 523 -19.16 31.16 0.79
C GLY A 523 -20.28 30.12 0.84
N GLU A 524 -20.68 29.66 -0.32
CA GLU A 524 -21.72 28.64 -0.47
C GLU A 524 -21.15 27.22 -0.31
N GLU A 525 -22.00 26.28 0.09
CA GLU A 525 -21.65 24.87 0.17
C GLU A 525 -21.39 24.31 -1.24
N GLU A 526 -20.36 23.47 -1.37
CA GLU A 526 -19.92 22.87 -2.61
C GLU A 526 -20.01 21.34 -2.55
N HIS A 527 -20.52 20.69 -3.61
CA HIS A 527 -20.46 19.24 -3.75
C HIS A 527 -19.08 18.80 -4.26
N MET A 528 -18.42 17.89 -3.52
CA MET A 528 -17.05 17.45 -3.83
C MET A 528 -16.96 16.40 -4.94
N GLY A 529 -18.03 15.67 -5.23
CA GLY A 529 -18.06 14.65 -6.29
C GLY A 529 -17.23 13.37 -6.00
N LEU A 530 -16.73 13.22 -4.79
CA LEU A 530 -15.99 12.02 -4.36
C LEU A 530 -16.92 10.97 -3.72
N PRO A 531 -16.54 9.68 -3.73
CA PRO A 531 -17.30 8.65 -3.02
C PRO A 531 -17.46 8.97 -1.53
N LYS A 532 -18.51 8.42 -0.91
CA LYS A 532 -18.73 8.61 0.53
C LYS A 532 -17.67 7.88 1.35
N SER A 533 -17.12 8.58 2.32
CA SER A 533 -16.13 8.04 3.26
C SER A 533 -16.24 8.71 4.62
N ASN A 534 -15.94 8.00 5.71
CA ASN A 534 -15.97 8.58 7.04
C ASN A 534 -14.70 9.37 7.34
N VAL A 535 -14.52 10.48 6.62
CA VAL A 535 -13.40 11.42 6.77
C VAL A 535 -13.96 12.81 7.01
N LEU A 536 -13.34 13.53 7.92
CA LEU A 536 -13.51 14.99 8.09
C LEU A 536 -12.17 15.66 7.81
N TYR A 537 -12.18 16.72 7.02
CA TYR A 537 -10.99 17.50 6.67
C TYR A 537 -11.24 18.98 6.94
N TYR A 538 -10.41 19.59 7.72
CA TYR A 538 -10.44 21.01 8.03
C TYR A 538 -9.37 21.73 7.22
N GLU A 539 -9.77 22.70 6.43
CA GLU A 539 -8.89 23.64 5.74
C GLU A 539 -8.51 24.73 6.73
N LEU A 540 -7.22 25.02 6.84
CA LEU A 540 -6.68 26.02 7.76
C LEU A 540 -6.00 27.14 6.99
N GLU A 541 -5.79 28.28 7.62
CA GLU A 541 -4.99 29.37 7.04
C GLU A 541 -3.58 28.89 6.67
N ASN A 542 -2.92 29.58 5.72
CA ASN A 542 -1.55 29.31 5.26
C ASN A 542 -1.33 27.91 4.65
N ASN A 543 -2.34 27.35 3.98
CA ASN A 543 -2.30 25.99 3.42
C ASN A 543 -2.07 24.87 4.45
N ALA A 544 -2.25 25.17 5.74
CA ALA A 544 -2.29 24.15 6.77
C ALA A 544 -3.61 23.36 6.72
N TRP A 545 -3.61 22.17 7.27
CA TRP A 545 -4.79 21.32 7.27
C TRP A 545 -4.79 20.32 8.44
N PHE A 546 -5.98 19.83 8.77
CA PHE A 546 -6.21 18.79 9.77
C PHE A 546 -7.30 17.84 9.28
N ALA A 547 -7.08 16.53 9.40
CA ALA A 547 -8.06 15.53 9.01
C ALA A 547 -8.23 14.44 10.07
N VAL A 548 -9.45 13.92 10.20
CA VAL A 548 -9.81 12.86 11.12
C VAL A 548 -10.47 11.72 10.37
N ARG A 549 -10.01 10.51 10.60
CA ARG A 549 -10.51 9.30 9.94
C ARG A 549 -10.44 8.08 10.85
N PRO A 550 -11.56 7.37 11.09
CA PRO A 550 -11.52 6.06 11.71
C PRO A 550 -10.98 5.00 10.75
N SER A 551 -10.31 3.98 11.28
CA SER A 551 -9.95 2.79 10.49
C SER A 551 -11.20 2.00 10.12
N GLY A 552 -11.22 1.43 8.90
CA GLY A 552 -12.33 0.57 8.45
C GLY A 552 -12.32 -0.83 9.07
N ASN A 553 -11.15 -1.30 9.51
CA ASN A 553 -10.96 -2.70 9.92
C ASN A 553 -10.56 -2.87 11.39
N GLU A 554 -10.05 -1.82 12.01
CA GLU A 554 -9.54 -1.86 13.39
C GLU A 554 -10.23 -0.79 14.24
N PRO A 555 -10.38 -0.97 15.56
CA PRO A 555 -10.91 0.06 16.45
C PRO A 555 -9.85 1.15 16.69
N LYS A 556 -9.51 1.86 15.63
CA LYS A 556 -8.47 2.88 15.58
C LYS A 556 -8.99 4.13 14.90
N ILE A 557 -8.70 5.29 15.43
CA ILE A 557 -8.91 6.59 14.81
C ILE A 557 -7.56 7.24 14.52
N LYS A 558 -7.40 7.78 13.32
CA LYS A 558 -6.20 8.47 12.86
C LYS A 558 -6.49 9.95 12.64
N PHE A 559 -5.55 10.76 13.05
CA PHE A 559 -5.51 12.20 12.85
C PHE A 559 -4.31 12.50 11.97
N TYR A 560 -4.53 13.29 10.93
CA TYR A 560 -3.51 13.74 10.01
C TYR A 560 -3.50 15.25 10.00
N PHE A 561 -2.35 15.85 9.86
CA PHE A 561 -2.21 17.29 9.82
C PHE A 561 -0.98 17.68 9.02
N GLY A 562 -1.02 18.86 8.42
CA GLY A 562 0.07 19.38 7.62
C GLY A 562 0.13 20.89 7.65
N VAL A 563 1.33 21.41 7.41
CA VAL A 563 1.65 22.83 7.37
C VAL A 563 2.49 23.17 6.15
N ASN A 564 2.52 24.45 5.79
CA ASN A 564 3.51 25.01 4.88
C ASN A 564 4.16 26.22 5.55
N GLU A 565 5.46 26.14 5.80
CA GLU A 565 6.21 27.13 6.53
C GLU A 565 7.41 27.66 5.72
N ASN A 566 8.07 28.69 6.24
CA ASN A 566 9.22 29.34 5.61
C ASN A 566 10.58 28.70 5.97
N SER A 567 10.58 27.74 6.87
CA SER A 567 11.77 26.99 7.28
C SER A 567 11.41 25.62 7.85
N LEU A 568 12.32 24.65 7.75
CA LEU A 568 12.17 23.32 8.32
C LEU A 568 11.91 23.39 9.84
N LYS A 569 12.66 24.22 10.56
CA LYS A 569 12.51 24.39 12.00
C LYS A 569 11.11 24.87 12.40
N ASN A 570 10.55 25.83 11.66
CA ASN A 570 9.20 26.33 11.93
C ASN A 570 8.15 25.27 11.61
N ALA A 571 8.31 24.56 10.50
CA ALA A 571 7.40 23.47 10.11
C ALA A 571 7.36 22.37 11.18
N MET A 572 8.51 21.89 11.65
CA MET A 572 8.60 20.88 12.71
C MET A 572 7.98 21.36 14.03
N SER A 573 8.32 22.57 14.48
CA SER A 573 7.73 23.14 15.70
C SER A 573 6.19 23.21 15.61
N LYS A 574 5.66 23.57 14.44
CA LYS A 574 4.22 23.66 14.23
C LYS A 574 3.53 22.29 14.20
N ILE A 575 4.18 21.29 13.65
CA ILE A 575 3.71 19.90 13.69
C ILE A 575 3.65 19.37 15.14
N ASP A 576 4.65 19.69 15.97
CA ASP A 576 4.64 19.33 17.39
C ASP A 576 3.48 20.00 18.15
N GLU A 577 3.21 21.28 17.87
CA GLU A 577 2.04 21.99 18.42
C GLU A 577 0.72 21.32 17.99
N MET A 578 0.60 20.94 16.71
CA MET A 578 -0.58 20.26 16.20
C MET A 578 -0.77 18.88 16.85
N LYS A 579 0.31 18.12 17.01
CA LYS A 579 0.29 16.82 17.70
C LYS A 579 -0.16 16.95 19.16
N ALA A 580 0.36 17.93 19.86
CA ALA A 580 -0.07 18.24 21.25
C ALA A 580 -1.56 18.61 21.30
N CYS A 581 -2.05 19.43 20.36
CA CYS A 581 -3.45 19.79 20.24
C CYS A 581 -4.36 18.57 20.02
N VAL A 582 -3.96 17.61 19.15
CA VAL A 582 -4.69 16.34 18.98
C VAL A 582 -4.76 15.57 20.29
N GLN A 583 -3.64 15.46 21.01
CA GLN A 583 -3.60 14.75 22.29
C GLN A 583 -4.52 15.36 23.35
N GLU A 584 -4.78 16.66 23.29
CA GLU A 584 -5.75 17.33 24.16
C GLU A 584 -7.20 17.11 23.73
N LEU A 585 -7.46 17.10 22.40
CA LEU A 585 -8.80 16.89 21.85
C LEU A 585 -9.35 15.48 22.10
N VAL A 586 -8.49 14.52 22.39
CA VAL A 586 -8.85 13.09 22.55
C VAL A 586 -8.76 12.62 24.00
N LYS A 587 -8.45 13.49 24.96
CA LYS A 587 -8.55 13.23 26.42
C LYS A 587 -9.98 13.32 26.88
#